data_3d4baab337865c26e0110cbee12ec1c2
#
_entry.id   3d4baab337865c26e0110cbee12ec1c2
#
_cell.length_a   1.000
_cell.length_b   1.000
_cell.length_c   1.000
_cell.angle_alpha   90.00
_cell.angle_beta   90.00
_cell.angle_gamma   90.00
#
_symmetry.space_group_name_H-M   'P 1'
#
loop_
_entity.id
_entity.type
_entity.pdbx_description
1 polymer ?
#
loop_
_entity_poly.entity_id
_entity_poly.type
_entity_poly.pdbx_seq_one_letter_code
_entity_poly.pdbx_strand_id
1 'polypeptide(L)'
;VIVIGETAEMQLSGIIKYPLYGVKIGVTGTKSITKKLRNRLEELGAAVTELDYATLVPDWENEALEQALQGITAYTWAVFTSPNGVEIFFQALQKRRIDIRTLAQLRFAVIGTGTAAALEKRGIYPAFLPETYDVESLAKGLCGVVDADEKILILRAAQGSPVLTEILAKEKKQYTDVKLYDIAIDAEKRRFAHEAAKEMDFITFASGSGVRGFFAQGGTMPQGTTAVCIGTSTAKTLASYGDFPALTAQTFNVDGIIEVILEEASKTKTTEKETDK
;
A
#
# COMPACT_ATOMS: atom_id res chain seq x y z
N VAL A 1 13.15 -0.40 -33.55
CA VAL A 1 12.33 -1.13 -34.53
C VAL A 1 12.27 -0.27 -35.78
N ILE A 2 12.67 -0.83 -36.92
CA ILE A 2 12.52 -0.17 -38.24
C ILE A 2 11.25 -0.77 -38.85
N VAL A 3 10.29 0.09 -39.18
CA VAL A 3 9.07 -0.30 -39.93
C VAL A 3 9.23 0.10 -41.37
N ILE A 4 9.12 -0.83 -42.31
CA ILE A 4 9.28 -0.61 -43.76
C ILE A 4 8.02 -1.09 -44.47
N GLY A 5 7.51 -0.31 -45.40
CA GLY A 5 6.34 -0.60 -46.23
C GLY A 5 5.15 0.33 -45.95
N GLU A 6 4.00 0.01 -46.53
CA GLU A 6 2.77 0.82 -46.41
C GLU A 6 2.36 1.07 -44.96
N THR A 7 2.74 0.18 -44.02
CA THR A 7 2.51 0.37 -42.59
C THR A 7 3.29 1.55 -42.00
N ALA A 8 4.38 1.99 -42.61
CA ALA A 8 5.14 3.17 -42.19
C ALA A 8 4.40 4.48 -42.48
N GLU A 9 3.46 4.46 -43.41
CA GLU A 9 2.63 5.61 -43.78
C GLU A 9 1.32 5.69 -42.98
N MET A 10 1.03 4.66 -42.14
CA MET A 10 -0.16 4.68 -41.30
C MET A 10 -0.06 5.82 -40.27
N GLN A 11 -0.92 6.80 -40.41
CA GLN A 11 -1.10 7.79 -39.36
C GLN A 11 -1.64 7.10 -38.11
N LEU A 12 -0.79 6.99 -37.09
CA LEU A 12 -1.13 6.43 -35.77
C LEU A 12 -2.02 7.40 -34.95
N SER A 13 -2.86 8.19 -35.64
CA SER A 13 -3.77 9.17 -35.02
C SER A 13 -4.77 8.55 -34.03
N GLY A 14 -4.96 7.22 -34.08
CA GLY A 14 -5.76 6.49 -33.11
C GLY A 14 -5.09 6.35 -31.73
N ILE A 15 -3.75 6.32 -31.68
CA ILE A 15 -2.98 6.17 -30.44
C ILE A 15 -2.89 7.52 -29.69
N ILE A 16 -2.89 8.63 -30.42
CA ILE A 16 -2.87 10.00 -29.86
C ILE A 16 -4.16 10.34 -29.07
N LYS A 17 -5.20 9.54 -29.19
CA LYS A 17 -6.46 9.74 -28.44
C LYS A 17 -6.40 9.39 -26.97
N TYR A 18 -5.38 8.68 -26.51
CA TYR A 18 -5.24 8.37 -25.11
C TYR A 18 -4.74 9.60 -24.34
N PRO A 19 -5.43 9.99 -23.25
CA PRO A 19 -5.11 11.23 -22.53
C PRO A 19 -3.71 11.24 -21.94
N LEU A 20 -3.15 10.07 -21.58
CA LEU A 20 -1.80 9.93 -21.00
C LEU A 20 -0.78 9.33 -21.98
N TYR A 21 -1.06 9.33 -23.29
CA TYR A 21 -0.08 8.87 -24.27
C TYR A 21 1.20 9.69 -24.23
N GLY A 22 2.35 8.99 -24.12
CA GLY A 22 3.67 9.59 -23.98
C GLY A 22 4.07 9.94 -22.53
N VAL A 23 3.14 9.87 -21.58
CA VAL A 23 3.42 10.16 -20.17
C VAL A 23 4.00 8.93 -19.47
N LYS A 24 5.14 9.10 -18.76
CA LYS A 24 5.83 8.07 -17.98
C LYS A 24 5.53 8.25 -16.51
N ILE A 25 5.01 7.20 -15.86
CA ILE A 25 4.53 7.27 -14.48
C ILE A 25 5.17 6.18 -13.64
N GLY A 26 5.91 6.59 -12.61
CA GLY A 26 6.39 5.71 -11.55
C GLY A 26 5.33 5.48 -10.49
N VAL A 27 4.98 4.22 -10.19
CA VAL A 27 4.01 3.91 -9.14
C VAL A 27 4.68 3.26 -7.95
N THR A 28 4.40 3.79 -6.74
CA THR A 28 4.88 3.24 -5.47
C THR A 28 3.72 2.76 -4.60
N GLY A 29 3.93 1.77 -3.76
CA GLY A 29 2.93 1.30 -2.83
C GLY A 29 2.91 -0.22 -2.64
N THR A 30 1.83 -0.75 -2.07
CA THR A 30 1.64 -2.19 -1.98
C THR A 30 1.29 -2.77 -3.35
N LYS A 31 1.60 -4.06 -3.59
CA LYS A 31 1.30 -4.75 -4.85
C LYS A 31 -0.16 -4.60 -5.31
N SER A 32 -1.10 -4.52 -4.37
CA SER A 32 -2.52 -4.32 -4.70
C SER A 32 -2.77 -2.92 -5.27
N ILE A 33 -2.14 -1.88 -4.71
CA ILE A 33 -2.29 -0.49 -5.14
C ILE A 33 -1.54 -0.26 -6.45
N THR A 34 -0.28 -0.70 -6.55
CA THR A 34 0.52 -0.52 -7.77
C THR A 34 -0.10 -1.22 -8.96
N LYS A 35 -0.66 -2.42 -8.78
CA LYS A 35 -1.40 -3.14 -9.81
C LYS A 35 -2.65 -2.39 -10.29
N LYS A 36 -3.43 -1.83 -9.36
CA LYS A 36 -4.62 -1.03 -9.70
C LYS A 36 -4.24 0.24 -10.45
N LEU A 37 -3.23 0.98 -9.96
CA LEU A 37 -2.72 2.18 -10.61
C LEU A 37 -2.20 1.86 -12.02
N ARG A 38 -1.35 0.82 -12.15
CA ARG A 38 -0.81 0.41 -13.44
C ARG A 38 -1.93 0.15 -14.44
N ASN A 39 -2.85 -0.77 -14.13
CA ASN A 39 -3.90 -1.15 -15.07
C ASN A 39 -4.69 0.07 -15.57
N ARG A 40 -5.12 0.94 -14.64
CA ARG A 40 -5.92 2.12 -14.98
C ARG A 40 -5.13 3.17 -15.76
N LEU A 41 -3.87 3.39 -15.42
CA LEU A 41 -3.01 4.36 -16.11
C LEU A 41 -2.60 3.86 -17.50
N GLU A 42 -2.31 2.56 -17.66
CA GLU A 42 -2.03 1.94 -18.96
C GLU A 42 -3.27 1.96 -19.87
N GLU A 43 -4.48 1.74 -19.35
CA GLU A 43 -5.74 1.93 -20.08
C GLU A 43 -5.90 3.37 -20.61
N LEU A 44 -5.32 4.35 -19.95
CA LEU A 44 -5.30 5.75 -20.36
C LEU A 44 -4.11 6.11 -21.26
N GLY A 45 -3.25 5.14 -21.59
CA GLY A 45 -2.14 5.27 -22.53
C GLY A 45 -0.79 5.64 -21.89
N ALA A 46 -0.67 5.66 -20.56
CA ALA A 46 0.59 5.94 -19.88
C ALA A 46 1.58 4.76 -19.96
N ALA A 47 2.88 5.09 -19.97
CA ALA A 47 3.93 4.11 -19.70
C ALA A 47 4.16 4.02 -18.19
N VAL A 48 3.82 2.87 -17.57
CA VAL A 48 3.86 2.73 -16.10
C VAL A 48 5.00 1.83 -15.66
N THR A 49 5.81 2.32 -14.70
CA THR A 49 6.89 1.56 -14.06
C THR A 49 6.62 1.41 -12.57
N GLU A 50 6.63 0.17 -12.06
CA GLU A 50 6.57 -0.05 -10.61
C GLU A 50 7.93 0.25 -9.98
N LEU A 51 7.95 1.23 -9.09
CA LEU A 51 9.13 1.62 -8.33
C LEU A 51 9.11 0.86 -6.99
N ASP A 52 9.48 -0.42 -7.04
CA ASP A 52 9.55 -1.29 -5.85
C ASP A 52 10.93 -1.16 -5.20
N TYR A 53 10.97 -0.81 -3.92
CA TYR A 53 12.19 -0.64 -3.13
C TYR A 53 12.15 -1.39 -1.80
N ALA A 54 11.06 -2.09 -1.53
CA ALA A 54 10.86 -2.80 -0.29
C ALA A 54 10.51 -4.27 -0.51
N THR A 55 10.95 -5.11 0.37
CA THR A 55 10.61 -6.53 0.40
C THR A 55 9.97 -6.87 1.74
N LEU A 56 8.86 -7.60 1.70
CA LEU A 56 8.27 -8.21 2.89
C LEU A 56 9.17 -9.35 3.34
N VAL A 57 9.58 -9.30 4.59
CA VAL A 57 10.39 -10.34 5.23
C VAL A 57 9.55 -11.01 6.33
N PRO A 58 8.85 -12.10 6.02
CA PRO A 58 8.10 -12.84 7.03
C PRO A 58 9.06 -13.47 8.05
N ASP A 59 8.69 -13.40 9.32
CA ASP A 59 9.39 -14.08 10.40
C ASP A 59 8.78 -15.47 10.61
N TRP A 60 9.31 -16.45 9.88
CA TRP A 60 8.78 -17.84 9.94
C TRP A 60 9.16 -18.58 11.22
N GLU A 61 10.20 -18.14 11.92
CA GLU A 61 10.71 -18.75 13.14
C GLU A 61 10.29 -17.97 14.39
N ASN A 62 9.25 -17.14 14.26
CA ASN A 62 8.72 -16.28 15.31
C ASN A 62 8.20 -17.09 16.51
N GLU A 63 8.93 -17.05 17.63
CA GLU A 63 8.57 -17.76 18.84
C GLU A 63 7.22 -17.31 19.43
N ALA A 64 6.92 -16.00 19.35
CA ALA A 64 5.65 -15.47 19.86
C ALA A 64 4.47 -15.99 19.02
N LEU A 65 4.64 -16.15 17.70
CA LEU A 65 3.63 -16.78 16.84
C LEU A 65 3.46 -18.26 17.20
N GLU A 66 4.56 -18.99 17.42
CA GLU A 66 4.52 -20.39 17.78
C GLU A 66 3.76 -20.61 19.09
N GLN A 67 4.10 -19.83 20.12
CA GLN A 67 3.40 -19.87 21.41
C GLN A 67 1.91 -19.51 21.29
N ALA A 68 1.59 -18.48 20.48
CA ALA A 68 0.21 -18.08 20.25
C ALA A 68 -0.59 -19.17 19.52
N LEU A 69 0.00 -19.87 18.56
CA LEU A 69 -0.65 -20.95 17.82
C LEU A 69 -0.85 -22.21 18.70
N GLN A 70 0.11 -22.55 19.56
CA GLN A 70 -0.05 -23.63 20.53
C GLN A 70 -1.17 -23.35 21.55
N GLY A 71 -1.32 -22.10 21.96
CA GLY A 71 -2.36 -21.64 22.86
C GLY A 71 -3.53 -20.95 22.17
N ILE A 72 -3.83 -21.24 20.90
CA ILE A 72 -4.78 -20.46 20.09
C ILE A 72 -6.20 -20.43 20.68
N THR A 73 -6.60 -21.47 21.39
CA THR A 73 -7.91 -21.57 22.04
C THR A 73 -8.10 -20.61 23.22
N ALA A 74 -7.01 -20.01 23.72
CA ALA A 74 -7.08 -18.98 24.75
C ALA A 74 -7.44 -17.59 24.22
N TYR A 75 -7.45 -17.40 22.90
CA TYR A 75 -7.81 -16.15 22.27
C TYR A 75 -9.24 -16.20 21.75
N THR A 76 -9.94 -15.09 21.86
CA THR A 76 -11.30 -14.90 21.33
C THR A 76 -11.33 -13.92 20.17
N TRP A 77 -10.28 -13.09 20.03
CA TRP A 77 -10.11 -12.13 18.94
C TRP A 77 -8.76 -12.25 18.25
N ALA A 78 -8.75 -12.11 16.93
CA ALA A 78 -7.55 -11.93 16.12
C ALA A 78 -7.65 -10.63 15.35
N VAL A 79 -6.61 -9.78 15.43
CA VAL A 79 -6.59 -8.43 14.87
C VAL A 79 -5.53 -8.30 13.78
N PHE A 80 -5.95 -7.87 12.59
CA PHE A 80 -5.04 -7.60 11.48
C PHE A 80 -5.05 -6.12 11.09
N THR A 81 -3.88 -5.51 11.03
CA THR A 81 -3.69 -4.13 10.60
C THR A 81 -3.25 -3.99 9.14
N SER A 82 -3.19 -5.08 8.39
CA SER A 82 -2.84 -5.08 6.97
C SER A 82 -3.27 -6.36 6.24
N PRO A 83 -3.50 -6.31 4.92
CA PRO A 83 -3.70 -7.50 4.10
C PRO A 83 -2.50 -8.48 4.15
N ASN A 84 -1.27 -7.94 4.22
CA ASN A 84 -0.06 -8.76 4.30
C ASN A 84 -0.01 -9.59 5.59
N GLY A 85 -0.47 -9.03 6.72
CA GLY A 85 -0.59 -9.76 7.98
C GLY A 85 -1.51 -10.98 7.85
N VAL A 86 -2.65 -10.82 7.17
CA VAL A 86 -3.57 -11.92 6.86
C VAL A 86 -2.87 -12.98 6.01
N GLU A 87 -2.25 -12.58 4.90
CA GLU A 87 -1.55 -13.51 4.00
C GLU A 87 -0.49 -14.33 4.72
N ILE A 88 0.39 -13.68 5.49
CA ILE A 88 1.51 -14.30 6.19
C ILE A 88 1.01 -15.23 7.31
N PHE A 89 -0.01 -14.82 8.05
CA PHE A 89 -0.59 -15.67 9.10
C PHE A 89 -1.15 -16.97 8.53
N PHE A 90 -1.94 -16.90 7.46
CA PHE A 90 -2.49 -18.13 6.85
C PHE A 90 -1.42 -18.97 6.17
N GLN A 91 -0.38 -18.38 5.58
CA GLN A 91 0.80 -19.13 5.12
C GLN A 91 1.52 -19.82 6.29
N ALA A 92 1.62 -19.17 7.45
CA ALA A 92 2.22 -19.77 8.65
C ALA A 92 1.43 -21.00 9.15
N LEU A 93 0.09 -20.93 9.12
CA LEU A 93 -0.77 -22.10 9.43
C LEU A 93 -0.52 -23.24 8.43
N GLN A 94 -0.50 -22.92 7.13
CA GLN A 94 -0.28 -23.90 6.08
C GLN A 94 1.09 -24.57 6.19
N LYS A 95 2.16 -23.81 6.42
CA LYS A 95 3.52 -24.33 6.63
C LYS A 95 3.58 -25.30 7.82
N ARG A 96 2.83 -25.04 8.88
CA ARG A 96 2.74 -25.86 10.09
C ARG A 96 1.67 -26.96 10.02
N ARG A 97 0.96 -27.05 8.88
CA ARG A 97 -0.17 -27.99 8.68
C ARG A 97 -1.25 -27.86 9.77
N ILE A 98 -1.46 -26.64 10.25
CA ILE A 98 -2.52 -26.34 11.23
C ILE A 98 -3.84 -26.17 10.46
N ASP A 99 -4.86 -26.91 10.89
CA ASP A 99 -6.19 -26.85 10.28
C ASP A 99 -6.87 -25.52 10.63
N ILE A 100 -7.45 -24.85 9.62
CA ILE A 100 -8.14 -23.57 9.80
C ILE A 100 -9.31 -23.66 10.80
N ARG A 101 -9.90 -24.84 10.97
CA ARG A 101 -10.98 -25.07 11.96
C ARG A 101 -10.53 -24.86 13.39
N THR A 102 -9.23 -24.90 13.67
CA THR A 102 -8.69 -24.55 15.01
C THR A 102 -8.93 -23.07 15.36
N LEU A 103 -9.27 -22.21 14.37
CA LEU A 103 -9.58 -20.81 14.55
C LEU A 103 -11.09 -20.55 14.75
N ALA A 104 -11.92 -21.57 14.83
CA ALA A 104 -13.39 -21.43 14.80
C ALA A 104 -13.98 -20.55 15.94
N GLN A 105 -13.26 -20.44 17.09
CA GLN A 105 -13.67 -19.57 18.20
C GLN A 105 -13.24 -18.12 18.02
N LEU A 106 -12.33 -17.80 17.06
CA LEU A 106 -11.81 -16.46 16.89
C LEU A 106 -12.80 -15.57 16.13
N ARG A 107 -13.07 -14.41 16.69
CA ARG A 107 -13.64 -13.26 15.99
C ARG A 107 -12.51 -12.44 15.39
N PHE A 108 -12.67 -12.00 14.18
CA PHE A 108 -11.63 -11.26 13.47
C PHE A 108 -11.96 -9.78 13.44
N ALA A 109 -10.97 -8.93 13.73
CA ALA A 109 -11.06 -7.49 13.55
C ALA A 109 -9.99 -7.03 12.58
N VAL A 110 -10.35 -6.07 11.71
CA VAL A 110 -9.47 -5.58 10.67
C VAL A 110 -9.51 -4.05 10.58
N ILE A 111 -8.39 -3.45 10.17
CA ILE A 111 -8.29 -1.98 10.11
C ILE A 111 -9.09 -1.36 8.96
N GLY A 112 -9.33 -2.08 7.87
CA GLY A 112 -9.97 -1.50 6.70
C GLY A 112 -10.38 -2.55 5.66
N THR A 113 -11.07 -2.08 4.61
CA THR A 113 -11.68 -2.93 3.57
C THR A 113 -10.69 -3.81 2.82
N GLY A 114 -9.46 -3.33 2.57
CA GLY A 114 -8.43 -4.15 1.93
C GLY A 114 -8.01 -5.36 2.77
N THR A 115 -7.99 -5.22 4.12
CA THR A 115 -7.69 -6.31 5.04
C THR A 115 -8.90 -7.24 5.19
N ALA A 116 -10.12 -6.69 5.19
CA ALA A 116 -11.36 -7.47 5.16
C ALA A 116 -11.39 -8.37 3.92
N ALA A 117 -11.16 -7.82 2.73
CA ALA A 117 -11.14 -8.58 1.48
C ALA A 117 -10.09 -9.71 1.47
N ALA A 118 -8.97 -9.57 2.18
CA ALA A 118 -7.97 -10.63 2.34
C ALA A 118 -8.49 -11.81 3.20
N LEU A 119 -9.30 -11.54 4.22
CA LEU A 119 -10.00 -12.57 5.01
C LEU A 119 -11.14 -13.22 4.21
N GLU A 120 -11.94 -12.41 3.53
CA GLU A 120 -13.10 -12.86 2.75
C GLU A 120 -12.72 -13.87 1.65
N LYS A 121 -11.56 -13.69 1.02
CA LYS A 121 -10.99 -14.68 0.08
C LYS A 121 -10.79 -16.06 0.68
N ARG A 122 -10.80 -16.18 2.01
CA ARG A 122 -10.68 -17.43 2.76
C ARG A 122 -12.00 -17.87 3.38
N GLY A 123 -13.10 -17.20 3.04
CA GLY A 123 -14.44 -17.46 3.58
C GLY A 123 -14.62 -17.00 5.02
N ILE A 124 -13.77 -16.09 5.51
CA ILE A 124 -13.84 -15.53 6.87
C ILE A 124 -14.25 -14.06 6.77
N TYR A 125 -15.32 -13.71 7.48
CA TYR A 125 -15.81 -12.34 7.54
C TYR A 125 -15.37 -11.68 8.85
N PRO A 126 -14.85 -10.43 8.82
CA PRO A 126 -14.49 -9.75 10.05
C PRO A 126 -15.74 -9.43 10.88
N ALA A 127 -15.65 -9.70 12.19
CA ALA A 127 -16.67 -9.34 13.15
C ALA A 127 -16.61 -7.85 13.54
N PHE A 128 -15.46 -7.21 13.31
CA PHE A 128 -15.28 -5.78 13.55
C PHE A 128 -14.43 -5.13 12.45
N LEU A 129 -14.93 -4.00 11.93
CA LEU A 129 -14.28 -3.09 11.00
C LEU A 129 -14.65 -1.66 11.43
N PRO A 130 -13.69 -0.78 11.75
CA PRO A 130 -14.01 0.60 12.13
C PRO A 130 -14.57 1.41 10.95
N GLU A 131 -15.33 2.45 11.23
CA GLU A 131 -15.85 3.38 10.20
C GLU A 131 -14.72 4.19 9.56
N THR A 132 -13.76 4.63 10.37
CA THR A 132 -12.52 5.29 9.89
C THR A 132 -11.39 4.26 9.89
N TYR A 133 -10.75 4.08 8.74
CA TYR A 133 -9.76 3.03 8.52
C TYR A 133 -8.36 3.42 9.03
N ASP A 134 -8.28 3.72 10.32
CA ASP A 134 -7.04 4.05 11.02
C ASP A 134 -6.86 3.21 12.30
N VAL A 135 -5.63 3.23 12.82
CA VAL A 135 -5.23 2.41 13.97
C VAL A 135 -5.94 2.85 15.25
N GLU A 136 -6.19 4.15 15.41
CA GLU A 136 -6.82 4.70 16.60
C GLU A 136 -8.30 4.31 16.66
N SER A 137 -9.03 4.43 15.54
CA SER A 137 -10.42 4.02 15.42
C SER A 137 -10.59 2.51 15.60
N LEU A 138 -9.66 1.70 15.06
CA LEU A 138 -9.63 0.25 15.32
C LEU A 138 -9.45 -0.04 16.80
N ALA A 139 -8.48 0.59 17.47
CA ALA A 139 -8.19 0.36 18.87
C ALA A 139 -9.35 0.75 19.78
N LYS A 140 -9.93 1.95 19.59
CA LYS A 140 -11.08 2.43 20.37
C LYS A 140 -12.32 1.55 20.18
N GLY A 141 -12.59 1.17 18.93
CA GLY A 141 -13.71 0.29 18.64
C GLY A 141 -13.55 -1.10 19.25
N LEU A 142 -12.35 -1.68 19.21
CA LEU A 142 -12.05 -2.95 19.89
C LEU A 142 -12.31 -2.86 21.40
N CYS A 143 -11.94 -1.75 22.03
CA CYS A 143 -12.20 -1.55 23.46
C CYS A 143 -13.70 -1.60 23.81
N GLY A 144 -14.56 -1.22 22.86
CA GLY A 144 -16.02 -1.26 23.03
C GLY A 144 -16.68 -2.62 22.77
N VAL A 145 -16.03 -3.50 21.99
CA VAL A 145 -16.64 -4.80 21.58
C VAL A 145 -15.97 -6.02 22.21
N VAL A 146 -14.79 -5.85 22.81
CA VAL A 146 -14.04 -6.92 23.48
C VAL A 146 -14.34 -6.87 24.98
N ASP A 147 -14.80 -7.97 25.55
CA ASP A 147 -15.07 -8.07 26.98
C ASP A 147 -13.78 -8.11 27.82
N ALA A 148 -13.89 -7.91 29.14
CA ALA A 148 -12.73 -7.76 30.02
C ALA A 148 -11.93 -9.07 30.21
N ASP A 149 -12.61 -10.20 30.10
CA ASP A 149 -12.03 -11.55 30.21
C ASP A 149 -11.53 -12.12 28.88
N GLU A 150 -11.79 -11.41 27.78
CA GLU A 150 -11.39 -11.81 26.44
C GLU A 150 -9.94 -11.45 26.15
N LYS A 151 -9.28 -12.31 25.36
CA LYS A 151 -7.90 -12.14 24.97
C LYS A 151 -7.75 -11.89 23.47
N ILE A 152 -7.00 -10.87 23.13
CA ILE A 152 -6.76 -10.41 21.76
C ILE A 152 -5.41 -10.92 21.25
N LEU A 153 -5.36 -11.51 20.06
CA LEU A 153 -4.15 -11.81 19.33
C LEU A 153 -3.95 -10.75 18.22
N ILE A 154 -2.94 -9.90 18.36
CA ILE A 154 -2.60 -8.88 17.37
C ILE A 154 -1.56 -9.46 16.41
N LEU A 155 -1.82 -9.40 15.11
CA LEU A 155 -1.04 -10.02 14.05
C LEU A 155 -0.66 -8.94 13.02
N ARG A 156 0.57 -8.40 13.12
CA ARG A 156 0.95 -7.18 12.39
C ARG A 156 2.42 -7.13 11.97
N ALA A 157 2.82 -6.08 11.24
CA ALA A 157 4.21 -5.77 10.93
C ALA A 157 5.01 -5.39 12.18
N ALA A 158 6.31 -5.65 12.18
CA ALA A 158 7.23 -5.26 13.26
C ALA A 158 7.20 -3.75 13.52
N GLN A 159 7.14 -2.94 12.45
CA GLN A 159 7.07 -1.48 12.50
C GLN A 159 5.63 -0.94 12.59
N GLY A 160 4.67 -1.75 13.05
CA GLY A 160 3.29 -1.31 13.26
C GLY A 160 3.18 -0.21 14.32
N SER A 161 2.22 0.72 14.13
CA SER A 161 2.01 1.85 15.06
C SER A 161 1.80 1.37 16.50
N PRO A 162 2.44 1.97 17.51
CA PRO A 162 2.25 1.61 18.91
C PRO A 162 0.86 2.00 19.44
N VAL A 163 0.15 2.90 18.79
CA VAL A 163 -1.16 3.44 19.23
C VAL A 163 -2.17 2.34 19.57
N LEU A 164 -2.20 1.24 18.78
CA LEU A 164 -3.09 0.11 19.05
C LEU A 164 -2.84 -0.49 20.45
N THR A 165 -1.60 -0.82 20.74
CA THR A 165 -1.22 -1.45 22.01
C THR A 165 -1.28 -0.48 23.18
N GLU A 166 -0.98 0.80 22.96
CA GLU A 166 -1.09 1.86 23.97
C GLU A 166 -2.54 2.06 24.43
N ILE A 167 -3.50 2.11 23.50
CA ILE A 167 -4.92 2.25 23.81
C ILE A 167 -5.44 0.99 24.52
N LEU A 168 -5.13 -0.20 23.99
CA LEU A 168 -5.56 -1.46 24.62
C LEU A 168 -5.00 -1.63 26.05
N ALA A 169 -3.73 -1.25 26.26
CA ALA A 169 -3.11 -1.27 27.59
C ALA A 169 -3.76 -0.27 28.56
N LYS A 170 -4.04 0.96 28.09
CA LYS A 170 -4.75 1.97 28.89
C LYS A 170 -6.13 1.50 29.32
N GLU A 171 -6.85 0.81 28.45
CA GLU A 171 -8.18 0.23 28.70
C GLU A 171 -8.10 -1.17 29.37
N LYS A 172 -6.90 -1.57 29.83
CA LYS A 172 -6.64 -2.83 30.53
C LYS A 172 -7.11 -4.09 29.79
N LYS A 173 -7.13 -4.06 28.45
CA LYS A 173 -7.47 -5.23 27.65
C LYS A 173 -6.29 -6.22 27.62
N GLN A 174 -6.59 -7.51 27.65
CA GLN A 174 -5.58 -8.57 27.54
C GLN A 174 -5.21 -8.77 26.06
N TYR A 175 -3.94 -8.70 25.73
CA TYR A 175 -3.49 -8.93 24.34
C TYR A 175 -2.12 -9.59 24.28
N THR A 176 -1.87 -10.25 23.15
CA THR A 176 -0.54 -10.69 22.70
C THR A 176 -0.26 -10.05 21.36
N ASP A 177 0.88 -9.37 21.24
CA ASP A 177 1.27 -8.63 20.02
C ASP A 177 2.36 -9.40 19.27
N VAL A 178 1.98 -10.05 18.16
CA VAL A 178 2.86 -10.87 17.33
C VAL A 178 3.28 -10.09 16.09
N LYS A 179 4.59 -9.91 15.92
CA LYS A 179 5.23 -9.26 14.77
C LYS A 179 5.47 -10.29 13.66
N LEU A 180 4.51 -10.47 12.77
CA LEU A 180 4.54 -11.51 11.73
C LEU A 180 5.62 -11.31 10.67
N TYR A 181 5.99 -10.07 10.41
CA TYR A 181 6.90 -9.69 9.32
C TYR A 181 7.48 -8.31 9.53
N ASP A 182 8.59 -8.07 8.85
CA ASP A 182 9.16 -6.74 8.69
C ASP A 182 9.13 -6.31 7.21
N ILE A 183 9.41 -5.04 6.97
CA ILE A 183 9.58 -4.46 5.64
C ILE A 183 11.03 -4.02 5.54
N ALA A 184 11.82 -4.79 4.83
CA ALA A 184 13.21 -4.46 4.56
C ALA A 184 13.34 -3.67 3.25
N ILE A 185 14.22 -2.69 3.25
CA ILE A 185 14.62 -1.99 2.02
C ILE A 185 15.61 -2.89 1.28
N ASP A 186 15.25 -3.25 0.05
CA ASP A 186 16.10 -4.00 -0.86
C ASP A 186 16.99 -3.02 -1.65
N ALA A 187 18.29 -3.11 -1.45
CA ALA A 187 19.25 -2.18 -2.03
C ALA A 187 19.29 -2.24 -3.57
N GLU A 188 19.13 -3.42 -4.17
CA GLU A 188 19.11 -3.58 -5.63
C GLU A 188 17.84 -3.05 -6.24
N LYS A 189 16.69 -3.42 -5.69
CA LYS A 189 15.39 -2.88 -6.10
C LYS A 189 15.34 -1.37 -6.00
N ARG A 190 15.86 -0.82 -4.90
CA ARG A 190 15.92 0.61 -4.68
C ARG A 190 16.79 1.31 -5.72
N ARG A 191 17.99 0.77 -6.01
CA ARG A 191 18.86 1.31 -7.06
C ARG A 191 18.14 1.34 -8.40
N PHE A 192 17.47 0.24 -8.77
CA PHE A 192 16.67 0.17 -9.98
C PHE A 192 15.54 1.20 -9.97
N ALA A 193 14.79 1.31 -8.87
CA ALA A 193 13.69 2.27 -8.73
C ALA A 193 14.19 3.73 -8.88
N HIS A 194 15.33 4.08 -8.28
CA HIS A 194 15.92 5.41 -8.42
C HIS A 194 16.41 5.70 -9.84
N GLU A 195 17.03 4.73 -10.53
CA GLU A 195 17.40 4.92 -11.93
C GLU A 195 16.18 5.06 -12.83
N ALA A 196 15.18 4.21 -12.66
CA ALA A 196 13.93 4.30 -13.41
C ALA A 196 13.18 5.61 -13.12
N ALA A 197 13.22 6.09 -11.87
CA ALA A 197 12.57 7.34 -11.48
C ALA A 197 13.05 8.56 -12.26
N LYS A 198 14.31 8.56 -12.72
CA LYS A 198 14.89 9.69 -13.51
C LYS A 198 14.20 9.94 -14.84
N GLU A 199 13.49 8.95 -15.34
CA GLU A 199 12.77 9.04 -16.61
C GLU A 199 11.27 9.30 -16.44
N MET A 200 10.78 9.45 -15.21
CA MET A 200 9.35 9.59 -14.93
C MET A 200 8.91 11.05 -14.93
N ASP A 201 7.79 11.33 -15.60
CA ASP A 201 7.10 12.62 -15.51
C ASP A 201 6.39 12.77 -14.16
N PHE A 202 5.81 11.67 -13.68
CA PHE A 202 5.14 11.62 -12.39
C PHE A 202 5.61 10.42 -11.55
N ILE A 203 5.68 10.61 -10.21
CA ILE A 203 5.85 9.52 -9.26
C ILE A 203 4.72 9.55 -8.23
N THR A 204 3.95 8.46 -8.12
CA THR A 204 2.82 8.38 -7.19
C THR A 204 3.24 7.81 -5.83
N PHE A 205 2.76 8.41 -4.76
CA PHE A 205 2.96 7.96 -3.39
C PHE A 205 1.62 7.66 -2.72
N ALA A 206 1.36 6.39 -2.48
CA ALA A 206 0.14 5.90 -1.86
C ALA A 206 0.15 5.93 -0.32
N SER A 207 1.24 6.35 0.30
CA SER A 207 1.37 6.47 1.76
C SER A 207 2.64 7.21 2.17
N GLY A 208 2.66 7.77 3.39
CA GLY A 208 3.88 8.34 3.96
C GLY A 208 5.01 7.32 4.19
N SER A 209 4.70 6.04 4.41
CA SER A 209 5.71 4.99 4.45
C SER A 209 6.36 4.75 3.07
N GLY A 210 5.57 4.89 2.00
CA GLY A 210 6.07 4.87 0.63
C GLY A 210 7.07 6.01 0.37
N VAL A 211 6.74 7.22 0.79
CA VAL A 211 7.67 8.36 0.71
C VAL A 211 8.96 8.05 1.48
N ARG A 212 8.85 7.67 2.76
CA ARG A 212 10.04 7.35 3.59
C ARG A 212 10.92 6.26 2.95
N GLY A 213 10.31 5.23 2.38
CA GLY A 213 11.05 4.16 1.69
C GLY A 213 11.80 4.66 0.45
N PHE A 214 11.17 5.50 -0.35
CA PHE A 214 11.78 6.09 -1.54
C PHE A 214 12.99 6.98 -1.20
N PHE A 215 12.87 7.82 -0.16
CA PHE A 215 13.94 8.72 0.28
C PHE A 215 14.97 8.08 1.22
N ALA A 216 14.75 6.84 1.67
CA ALA A 216 15.69 6.16 2.54
C ALA A 216 17.10 6.12 1.94
N GLN A 217 18.13 6.25 2.80
CA GLN A 217 19.55 6.20 2.44
C GLN A 217 19.96 7.17 1.32
N GLY A 218 19.39 8.38 1.31
CA GLY A 218 19.78 9.46 0.41
C GLY A 218 19.09 9.46 -0.96
N GLY A 219 17.94 8.79 -1.10
CA GLY A 219 17.10 8.95 -2.28
C GLY A 219 16.65 10.40 -2.46
N THR A 220 16.49 10.85 -3.69
CA THR A 220 16.04 12.20 -4.05
C THR A 220 15.01 12.14 -5.17
N MET A 221 14.10 13.12 -5.21
CA MET A 221 13.24 13.32 -6.37
C MET A 221 14.07 13.76 -7.57
N PRO A 222 13.90 13.14 -8.75
CA PRO A 222 14.56 13.59 -9.97
C PRO A 222 14.07 14.99 -10.39
N GLN A 223 14.94 15.73 -11.03
CA GLN A 223 14.59 17.04 -11.57
C GLN A 223 13.58 16.89 -12.72
N GLY A 224 12.55 17.72 -12.72
CA GLY A 224 11.48 17.67 -13.71
C GLY A 224 10.37 16.65 -13.44
N THR A 225 10.50 15.84 -12.40
CA THR A 225 9.47 14.88 -11.98
C THR A 225 8.52 15.50 -10.97
N THR A 226 7.22 15.31 -11.16
CA THR A 226 6.17 15.75 -10.22
C THR A 226 5.72 14.60 -9.34
N ALA A 227 5.74 14.79 -8.02
CA ALA A 227 5.20 13.84 -7.07
C ALA A 227 3.66 13.92 -7.02
N VAL A 228 2.98 12.78 -6.93
CA VAL A 228 1.52 12.73 -6.76
C VAL A 228 1.20 11.96 -5.50
N CYS A 229 0.70 12.66 -4.49
CA CYS A 229 0.37 12.10 -3.18
C CYS A 229 -1.10 11.73 -3.09
N ILE A 230 -1.41 10.55 -2.54
CA ILE A 230 -2.80 10.07 -2.34
C ILE A 230 -3.61 10.98 -1.40
N GLY A 231 -2.94 11.80 -0.59
CA GLY A 231 -3.61 12.70 0.34
C GLY A 231 -2.64 13.55 1.15
N THR A 232 -3.20 14.45 1.94
CA THR A 232 -2.49 15.49 2.69
C THR A 232 -1.45 14.96 3.69
N SER A 233 -1.71 13.81 4.33
CA SER A 233 -0.75 13.18 5.25
C SER A 233 0.50 12.71 4.51
N THR A 234 0.34 12.16 3.30
CA THR A 234 1.45 11.72 2.43
C THR A 234 2.23 12.93 1.92
N ALA A 235 1.53 13.99 1.50
CA ALA A 235 2.14 15.24 1.05
C ALA A 235 2.97 15.93 2.17
N LYS A 236 2.47 15.95 3.41
CA LYS A 236 3.23 16.44 4.57
C LYS A 236 4.51 15.62 4.80
N THR A 237 4.44 14.30 4.63
CA THR A 237 5.63 13.45 4.74
C THR A 237 6.62 13.76 3.61
N LEU A 238 6.15 13.98 2.37
CA LEU A 238 7.01 14.36 1.25
C LEU A 238 7.73 15.70 1.52
N ALA A 239 7.00 16.70 1.96
CA ALA A 239 7.54 18.02 2.28
C ALA A 239 8.63 18.00 3.36
N SER A 240 8.69 16.98 4.22
CA SER A 240 9.78 16.83 5.21
C SER A 240 11.13 16.45 4.59
N TYR A 241 11.16 16.02 3.32
CA TYR A 241 12.38 15.66 2.59
C TYR A 241 12.88 16.75 1.65
N GLY A 242 12.10 17.77 1.39
CA GLY A 242 12.47 18.90 0.54
C GLY A 242 11.26 19.57 -0.12
N ASP A 243 11.54 20.63 -0.86
CA ASP A 243 10.53 21.33 -1.68
C ASP A 243 10.56 20.74 -3.09
N PHE A 244 9.52 19.99 -3.44
CA PHE A 244 9.39 19.30 -4.71
C PHE A 244 8.07 19.68 -5.39
N PRO A 245 8.01 19.73 -6.73
CA PRO A 245 6.74 19.80 -7.44
C PRO A 245 5.85 18.65 -6.98
N ALA A 246 4.70 18.97 -6.38
CA ALA A 246 3.84 17.95 -5.80
C ALA A 246 2.35 18.30 -5.97
N LEU A 247 1.58 17.28 -6.33
CA LEU A 247 0.13 17.29 -6.43
C LEU A 247 -0.46 16.40 -5.34
N THR A 248 -1.63 16.75 -4.85
CA THR A 248 -2.32 15.97 -3.82
C THR A 248 -3.72 15.64 -4.27
N ALA A 249 -4.05 14.35 -4.27
CA ALA A 249 -5.40 13.89 -4.60
C ALA A 249 -6.44 14.45 -3.62
N GLN A 250 -7.59 14.86 -4.14
CA GLN A 250 -8.72 15.34 -3.34
C GLN A 250 -9.48 14.16 -2.71
N THR A 251 -9.58 13.05 -3.44
CA THR A 251 -10.14 11.79 -2.97
C THR A 251 -9.00 10.83 -2.63
N PHE A 252 -8.99 10.30 -1.39
CA PHE A 252 -7.88 9.50 -0.85
C PHE A 252 -7.89 8.06 -1.35
N ASN A 253 -7.89 7.87 -2.67
CA ASN A 253 -7.90 6.57 -3.34
C ASN A 253 -7.16 6.62 -4.68
N VAL A 254 -7.16 5.48 -5.40
CA VAL A 254 -6.50 5.33 -6.71
C VAL A 254 -7.10 6.27 -7.76
N ASP A 255 -8.42 6.44 -7.75
CA ASP A 255 -9.10 7.29 -8.73
C ASP A 255 -8.72 8.76 -8.56
N GLY A 256 -8.62 9.25 -7.33
CA GLY A 256 -8.17 10.62 -7.06
C GLY A 256 -6.72 10.88 -7.50
N ILE A 257 -5.81 9.89 -7.41
CA ILE A 257 -4.47 10.00 -7.97
C ILE A 257 -4.52 10.16 -9.50
N ILE A 258 -5.36 9.36 -10.15
CA ILE A 258 -5.50 9.37 -11.61
C ILE A 258 -6.10 10.70 -12.11
N GLU A 259 -7.12 11.20 -11.43
CA GLU A 259 -7.78 12.49 -11.74
C GLU A 259 -6.76 13.63 -11.76
N VAL A 260 -5.95 13.75 -10.71
CA VAL A 260 -4.94 14.79 -10.60
C VAL A 260 -3.87 14.68 -11.68
N ILE A 261 -3.44 13.47 -12.04
CA ILE A 261 -2.49 13.23 -13.14
C ILE A 261 -3.10 13.66 -14.48
N LEU A 262 -4.35 13.32 -14.74
CA LEU A 262 -5.06 13.69 -15.98
C LEU A 262 -5.18 15.21 -16.12
N GLU A 263 -5.53 15.90 -15.05
CA GLU A 263 -5.64 17.35 -15.03
C GLU A 263 -4.30 18.03 -15.35
N GLU A 264 -3.20 17.55 -14.73
CA GLU A 264 -1.89 18.14 -14.95
C GLU A 264 -1.33 17.85 -16.33
N ALA A 265 -1.45 16.61 -16.80
CA ALA A 265 -1.01 16.21 -18.15
C ALA A 265 -1.77 16.96 -19.25
N SER A 266 -3.01 17.35 -19.02
CA SER A 266 -3.79 18.16 -19.96
C SER A 266 -3.26 19.58 -20.11
N LYS A 267 -2.78 20.21 -19.02
CA LYS A 267 -2.20 21.55 -19.01
C LYS A 267 -0.90 21.58 -19.80
N THR A 268 -0.03 20.59 -19.58
CA THR A 268 1.26 20.48 -20.27
C THR A 268 1.09 20.37 -21.79
N LYS A 269 0.14 19.56 -22.26
CA LYS A 269 -0.16 19.39 -23.69
C LYS A 269 -0.73 20.65 -24.36
N THR A 270 -1.39 21.51 -23.59
CA THR A 270 -1.93 22.78 -24.10
C THR A 270 -0.82 23.80 -24.30
N THR A 271 0.16 23.84 -23.39
CA THR A 271 1.29 24.75 -23.42
C THR A 271 2.24 24.43 -24.59
N GLU A 272 2.50 23.14 -24.90
CA GLU A 272 3.33 22.72 -26.03
C GLU A 272 2.71 23.11 -27.39
N LYS A 273 1.38 23.04 -27.53
CA LYS A 273 0.67 23.46 -28.76
C LYS A 273 0.67 24.95 -28.99
N GLU A 274 0.86 25.79 -27.98
CA GLU A 274 0.95 27.25 -28.09
C GLU A 274 2.37 27.73 -28.42
N THR A 275 3.38 26.91 -28.08
CA THR A 275 4.81 27.24 -28.36
C THR A 275 5.25 26.83 -29.75
N ASP A 276 4.54 25.92 -30.40
CA ASP A 276 4.80 25.46 -31.80
C ASP A 276 4.01 26.26 -32.87
N LYS A 277 3.38 27.35 -32.50
CA LYS A 277 2.75 28.32 -33.41
C LYS A 277 3.54 29.61 -33.47
#